data_f45c799fbb18469354aa8ab0d57620ba
#
_entry.id   f45c799fbb18469354aa8ab0d57620ba
#
_cell.length_a   1.000
_cell.length_b   1.000
_cell.length_c   1.000
_cell.angle_alpha   90.00
_cell.angle_beta   90.00
_cell.angle_gamma   90.00
#
_symmetry.space_group_name_H-M   'P 1'
#
loop_
_entity.id
_entity.type
_entity.pdbx_description
1 polymer ?
#
loop_
_entity_poly.entity_id
_entity_poly.type
_entity_poly.pdbx_seq_one_letter_code
_entity_poly.pdbx_strand_id
1 'polypeptide(L)'
;MEQKTLRLFIFKNVIYTVIVLVCYILQETPRLLAIGNVRPVLVISVIAAIAMIEGEFAGGLFGLFGGVLCDTAAFHIFGVAPLFFLILGCACGLLVIYLIQPNVKTAFLLCGGFALIYGIIAHYLIYGIWGYTGANRLLVIKTLPGAVYTAVFGMAAFLLVKWIHDWFEEKVLE
;
A
#
# COMPACT_ATOMS: atom_id res chain seq x y z
N MET A 1 -0.48 -5.60 -34.00
CA MET A 1 -0.81 -6.18 -32.67
C MET A 1 0.07 -5.59 -31.57
N GLU A 2 1.39 -5.57 -31.64
CA GLU A 2 2.28 -5.06 -30.59
C GLU A 2 2.02 -3.62 -30.12
N GLN A 3 1.71 -2.71 -31.02
CA GLN A 3 1.46 -1.30 -30.65
C GLN A 3 0.16 -1.10 -29.83
N LYS A 4 -0.88 -1.89 -30.11
CA LYS A 4 -2.15 -1.83 -29.35
C LYS A 4 -1.95 -2.33 -27.94
N THR A 5 -1.24 -3.45 -27.79
CA THR A 5 -0.92 -4.07 -26.49
C THR A 5 -0.03 -3.16 -25.64
N LEU A 6 0.98 -2.54 -26.24
CA LEU A 6 1.87 -1.62 -25.56
C LEU A 6 1.12 -0.37 -25.03
N ARG A 7 0.22 0.19 -25.84
CA ARG A 7 -0.62 1.33 -25.42
C ARG A 7 -1.54 0.96 -24.25
N LEU A 8 -2.17 -0.22 -24.29
CA LEU A 8 -3.03 -0.70 -23.20
C LEU A 8 -2.23 -0.92 -21.92
N PHE A 9 -1.02 -1.49 -22.01
CA PHE A 9 -0.13 -1.66 -20.88
C PHE A 9 0.28 -0.32 -20.24
N ILE A 10 0.67 0.66 -21.05
CA ILE A 10 1.01 2.01 -20.56
C ILE A 10 -0.21 2.64 -19.88
N PHE A 11 -1.38 2.54 -20.51
CA PHE A 11 -2.60 3.15 -19.99
C PHE A 11 -3.02 2.51 -18.64
N LYS A 12 -2.87 1.20 -18.48
CA LYS A 12 -3.09 0.49 -17.22
C LYS A 12 -2.17 1.02 -16.10
N ASN A 13 -0.87 1.16 -16.39
CA ASN A 13 0.10 1.68 -15.41
C ASN A 13 -0.18 3.15 -15.05
N VAL A 14 -0.64 3.96 -15.98
CA VAL A 14 -1.07 5.35 -15.70
C VAL A 14 -2.27 5.36 -14.75
N ILE A 15 -3.25 4.48 -14.95
CA ILE A 15 -4.40 4.37 -14.03
C ILE A 15 -3.95 3.98 -12.63
N TYR A 16 -3.05 3.00 -12.49
CA TYR A 16 -2.51 2.62 -11.19
C TYR A 16 -1.76 3.77 -10.51
N THR A 17 -0.97 4.52 -11.27
CA THR A 17 -0.29 5.73 -10.77
C THR A 17 -1.29 6.76 -10.24
N VAL A 18 -2.37 7.01 -10.98
CA VAL A 18 -3.44 7.93 -10.56
C VAL A 18 -4.13 7.43 -9.30
N ILE A 19 -4.40 6.13 -9.18
CA ILE A 19 -5.02 5.56 -7.99
C ILE A 19 -4.11 5.73 -6.76
N VAL A 20 -2.81 5.47 -6.89
CA VAL A 20 -1.84 5.68 -5.79
C VAL A 20 -1.82 7.15 -5.38
N LEU A 21 -1.81 8.09 -6.35
CA LEU A 21 -1.86 9.53 -6.07
C LEU A 21 -3.16 9.95 -5.37
N VAL A 22 -4.31 9.47 -5.83
CA VAL A 22 -5.60 9.77 -5.21
C VAL A 22 -5.65 9.22 -3.79
N CYS A 23 -5.21 7.99 -3.57
CA CYS A 23 -5.16 7.40 -2.22
C CYS A 23 -4.19 8.14 -1.30
N TYR A 24 -3.05 8.62 -1.83
CA TYR A 24 -2.12 9.47 -1.09
C TYR A 24 -2.78 10.81 -0.68
N ILE A 25 -3.43 11.50 -1.61
CA ILE A 25 -4.14 12.76 -1.32
C ILE A 25 -5.24 12.56 -0.27
N LEU A 26 -6.02 11.48 -0.40
CA LEU A 26 -7.06 11.14 0.57
C LEU A 26 -6.48 10.85 1.96
N GLN A 27 -5.34 10.16 2.03
CA GLN A 27 -4.64 9.84 3.27
C GLN A 27 -4.11 11.09 3.96
N GLU A 28 -3.54 12.04 3.20
CA GLU A 28 -2.96 13.28 3.75
C GLU A 28 -4.02 14.35 4.07
N THR A 29 -5.23 14.23 3.52
CA THR A 29 -6.30 15.19 3.80
C THR A 29 -6.74 15.12 5.27
N PRO A 30 -6.59 16.22 6.05
CA PRO A 30 -6.93 16.24 7.46
C PRO A 30 -8.40 15.94 7.70
N ARG A 31 -8.72 15.08 8.67
CA ARG A 31 -10.08 14.73 9.13
C ARG A 31 -10.96 13.94 8.16
N LEU A 32 -10.55 13.68 6.92
CA LEU A 32 -11.40 13.00 5.95
C LEU A 32 -11.57 11.51 6.31
N LEU A 33 -10.49 10.84 6.67
CA LEU A 33 -10.46 9.41 7.02
C LEU A 33 -9.94 9.13 8.44
N ALA A 34 -9.80 10.20 9.24
CA ALA A 34 -9.36 10.05 10.62
C ALA A 34 -10.56 9.73 11.53
N ILE A 35 -10.60 8.52 12.09
CA ILE A 35 -11.55 8.16 13.14
C ILE A 35 -10.84 8.36 14.48
N GLY A 36 -11.17 9.49 15.15
CA GLY A 36 -10.48 9.90 16.37
C GLY A 36 -8.99 10.25 16.08
N ASN A 37 -8.09 9.46 16.62
CA ASN A 37 -6.63 9.69 16.50
C ASN A 37 -5.94 8.66 15.59
N VAL A 38 -6.72 7.86 14.85
CA VAL A 38 -6.26 6.76 14.00
C VAL A 38 -6.46 7.13 12.55
N ARG A 39 -5.41 6.94 11.72
CA ARG A 39 -5.46 7.15 10.26
C ARG A 39 -5.06 5.86 9.56
N PRO A 40 -5.79 5.45 8.51
CA PRO A 40 -5.38 4.32 7.68
C PRO A 40 -4.22 4.73 6.76
N VAL A 41 -3.37 3.77 6.41
CA VAL A 41 -2.31 3.98 5.42
C VAL A 41 -2.79 3.41 4.09
N LEU A 42 -3.59 4.20 3.35
CA LEU A 42 -4.23 3.78 2.10
C LEU A 42 -3.23 3.38 1.03
N VAL A 43 -2.09 4.04 0.99
CA VAL A 43 -1.02 3.76 0.02
C VAL A 43 -0.53 2.32 0.17
N ILE A 44 -0.35 1.81 1.39
CA ILE A 44 0.02 0.40 1.64
C ILE A 44 -1.04 -0.55 1.06
N SER A 45 -2.33 -0.23 1.24
CA SER A 45 -3.44 -1.06 0.75
C SER A 45 -3.42 -1.19 -0.78
N VAL A 46 -3.18 -0.09 -1.49
CA VAL A 46 -3.13 -0.09 -2.97
C VAL A 46 -1.87 -0.78 -3.49
N ILE A 47 -0.71 -0.52 -2.89
CA ILE A 47 0.55 -1.18 -3.28
C ILE A 47 0.44 -2.70 -3.12
N ALA A 48 -0.09 -3.16 -1.98
CA ALA A 48 -0.30 -4.58 -1.74
C ALA A 48 -1.28 -5.20 -2.76
N ALA A 49 -2.36 -4.50 -3.10
CA ALA A 49 -3.33 -4.94 -4.09
C ALA A 49 -2.71 -5.05 -5.50
N ILE A 50 -1.92 -4.06 -5.92
CA ILE A 50 -1.19 -4.08 -7.20
C ILE A 50 -0.18 -5.24 -7.21
N ALA A 51 0.60 -5.40 -6.14
CA ALA A 51 1.58 -6.48 -6.02
C ALA A 51 0.96 -7.87 -6.08
N MET A 52 -0.24 -8.05 -5.51
CA MET A 52 -0.96 -9.31 -5.54
C MET A 52 -1.46 -9.70 -6.94
N ILE A 53 -1.70 -8.74 -7.81
CA ILE A 53 -2.31 -8.97 -9.13
C ILE A 53 -1.27 -8.88 -10.25
N GLU A 54 -0.38 -7.89 -10.20
CA GLU A 54 0.62 -7.63 -11.24
C GLU A 54 1.99 -8.26 -10.94
N GLY A 55 2.19 -8.78 -9.73
CA GLY A 55 3.42 -9.44 -9.29
C GLY A 55 4.42 -8.50 -8.60
N GLU A 56 5.60 -9.09 -8.27
CA GLU A 56 6.61 -8.47 -7.41
C GLU A 56 7.25 -7.21 -8.01
N PHE A 57 7.49 -7.21 -9.33
CA PHE A 57 8.17 -6.10 -9.99
C PHE A 57 7.30 -4.84 -10.02
N ALA A 58 6.05 -4.98 -10.45
CA ALA A 58 5.09 -3.88 -10.44
C ALA A 58 4.82 -3.40 -9.00
N GLY A 59 4.59 -4.34 -8.07
CA GLY A 59 4.42 -4.05 -6.65
C GLY A 59 5.59 -3.27 -6.06
N GLY A 60 6.83 -3.64 -6.39
CA GLY A 60 8.04 -2.94 -5.96
C GLY A 60 8.14 -1.53 -6.51
N LEU A 61 7.90 -1.34 -7.82
CA LEU A 61 7.94 -0.02 -8.46
C LEU A 61 6.88 0.93 -7.91
N PHE A 62 5.64 0.48 -7.82
CA PHE A 62 4.56 1.28 -7.22
C PHE A 62 4.77 1.51 -5.72
N GLY A 63 5.42 0.54 -5.04
CA GLY A 63 5.85 0.69 -3.65
C GLY A 63 6.86 1.81 -3.48
N LEU A 64 7.90 1.80 -4.29
CA LEU A 64 8.92 2.87 -4.29
C LEU A 64 8.27 4.24 -4.56
N PHE A 65 7.42 4.33 -5.57
CA PHE A 65 6.72 5.55 -5.92
C PHE A 65 5.81 6.06 -4.79
N GLY A 66 4.95 5.19 -4.24
CA GLY A 66 4.07 5.53 -3.13
C GLY A 66 4.83 5.91 -1.86
N GLY A 67 5.97 5.26 -1.60
CA GLY A 67 6.85 5.58 -0.49
C GLY A 67 7.48 6.96 -0.61
N VAL A 68 7.97 7.33 -1.80
CA VAL A 68 8.49 8.68 -2.07
C VAL A 68 7.42 9.74 -1.82
N LEU A 69 6.17 9.50 -2.27
CA LEU A 69 5.07 10.40 -1.98
C LEU A 69 4.82 10.55 -0.47
N CYS A 70 4.82 9.46 0.28
CA CYS A 70 4.63 9.51 1.73
C CYS A 70 5.77 10.25 2.45
N ASP A 71 7.01 10.11 2.00
CA ASP A 71 8.15 10.80 2.60
C ASP A 71 8.12 12.32 2.34
N THR A 72 7.52 12.78 1.24
CA THR A 72 7.40 14.23 0.99
C THR A 72 6.48 14.94 1.97
N ALA A 73 5.50 14.22 2.53
CA ALA A 73 4.58 14.77 3.53
C ALA A 73 5.06 14.55 4.98
N ALA A 74 5.93 13.58 5.19
CA ALA A 74 6.40 13.22 6.51
C ALA A 74 7.66 14.04 6.87
N PHE A 75 7.63 14.73 8.01
CA PHE A 75 8.81 15.40 8.60
C PHE A 75 9.77 14.39 9.26
N HIS A 76 9.99 13.23 8.61
CA HIS A 76 10.78 12.12 9.13
C HIS A 76 12.08 11.94 8.32
N ILE A 77 12.83 10.87 8.63
CA ILE A 77 14.05 10.53 7.89
C ILE A 77 13.66 10.13 6.46
N PHE A 78 14.06 10.95 5.49
CA PHE A 78 13.79 10.72 4.09
C PHE A 78 14.44 9.39 3.61
N GLY A 79 13.70 8.58 2.86
CA GLY A 79 14.16 7.32 2.28
C GLY A 79 13.67 6.07 2.98
N VAL A 80 13.13 6.16 4.20
CA VAL A 80 12.65 4.99 4.95
C VAL A 80 11.36 4.43 4.38
N ALA A 81 10.38 5.28 4.06
CA ALA A 81 9.12 4.81 3.50
C ALA A 81 9.26 4.24 2.08
N PRO A 82 10.03 4.85 1.15
CA PRO A 82 10.30 4.26 -0.16
C PRO A 82 10.95 2.88 -0.09
N LEU A 83 11.97 2.73 0.75
CA LEU A 83 12.65 1.45 0.93
C LEU A 83 11.71 0.39 1.50
N PHE A 84 10.95 0.75 2.53
CA PHE A 84 9.99 -0.16 3.15
C PHE A 84 8.89 -0.57 2.17
N PHE A 85 8.29 0.36 1.43
CA PHE A 85 7.21 0.07 0.50
C PHE A 85 7.68 -0.70 -0.73
N LEU A 86 8.92 -0.50 -1.17
CA LEU A 86 9.55 -1.32 -2.20
C LEU A 86 9.66 -2.78 -1.73
N ILE A 87 10.25 -2.99 -0.55
CA ILE A 87 10.38 -4.33 0.05
C ILE A 87 9.00 -4.98 0.25
N LEU A 88 8.03 -4.21 0.74
CA LEU A 88 6.66 -4.66 0.95
C LEU A 88 6.01 -5.11 -0.37
N GLY A 89 6.11 -4.29 -1.42
CA GLY A 89 5.55 -4.61 -2.73
C GLY A 89 6.17 -5.86 -3.33
N CYS A 90 7.51 -5.98 -3.30
CA CYS A 90 8.20 -7.17 -3.75
C CYS A 90 7.82 -8.41 -2.92
N ALA A 91 7.84 -8.30 -1.59
CA ALA A 91 7.50 -9.41 -0.69
C ALA A 91 6.03 -9.87 -0.88
N CYS A 92 5.11 -8.92 -1.04
CA CYS A 92 3.70 -9.22 -1.28
C CYS A 92 3.51 -9.99 -2.60
N GLY A 93 4.14 -9.53 -3.70
CA GLY A 93 4.09 -10.21 -5.00
C GLY A 93 4.69 -11.61 -4.93
N LEU A 94 5.87 -11.77 -4.32
CA LEU A 94 6.51 -13.08 -4.15
C LEU A 94 5.67 -14.04 -3.31
N LEU A 95 5.06 -13.56 -2.22
CA LEU A 95 4.19 -14.38 -1.38
C LEU A 95 3.00 -14.92 -2.17
N VAL A 96 2.40 -14.11 -3.03
CA VAL A 96 1.28 -14.53 -3.86
C VAL A 96 1.71 -15.49 -4.96
N ILE A 97 2.86 -15.28 -5.58
CA ILE A 97 3.36 -16.17 -6.64
C ILE A 97 3.68 -17.57 -6.10
N TYR A 98 4.32 -17.66 -4.92
CA TYR A 98 4.86 -18.92 -4.42
C TYR A 98 4.05 -19.60 -3.31
N LEU A 99 3.33 -18.85 -2.48
CA LEU A 99 2.73 -19.40 -1.27
C LEU A 99 1.21 -19.26 -1.17
N ILE A 100 0.62 -18.19 -1.70
CA ILE A 100 -0.73 -17.81 -1.32
C ILE A 100 -1.55 -17.41 -2.54
N GLN A 101 -2.76 -17.93 -2.65
CA GLN A 101 -3.69 -17.50 -3.72
C GLN A 101 -4.20 -16.08 -3.50
N PRO A 102 -4.30 -15.24 -4.56
CA PRO A 102 -4.82 -13.87 -4.47
C PRO A 102 -6.32 -13.86 -4.20
N ASN A 103 -6.69 -13.68 -2.96
CA ASN A 103 -8.08 -13.62 -2.48
C ASN A 103 -8.29 -12.38 -1.60
N VAL A 104 -9.55 -11.96 -1.46
CA VAL A 104 -9.94 -10.83 -0.58
C VAL A 104 -9.49 -11.04 0.87
N LYS A 105 -9.56 -12.29 1.37
CA LYS A 105 -9.10 -12.65 2.72
C LYS A 105 -7.59 -12.50 2.87
N THR A 106 -6.85 -12.90 1.84
CA THR A 106 -5.38 -12.75 1.79
C THR A 106 -4.99 -11.29 1.72
N ALA A 107 -5.71 -10.47 0.96
CA ALA A 107 -5.49 -9.02 0.91
C ALA A 107 -5.68 -8.38 2.29
N PHE A 108 -6.73 -8.76 3.04
CA PHE A 108 -6.93 -8.29 4.41
C PHE A 108 -5.73 -8.63 5.31
N LEU A 109 -5.28 -9.88 5.28
CA LEU A 109 -4.20 -10.36 6.14
C LEU A 109 -2.85 -9.70 5.79
N LEU A 110 -2.52 -9.61 4.50
CA LEU A 110 -1.28 -9.00 4.03
C LEU A 110 -1.26 -7.48 4.30
N CYS A 111 -2.32 -6.76 3.94
CA CYS A 111 -2.41 -5.32 4.20
C CYS A 111 -2.34 -5.01 5.70
N GLY A 112 -3.05 -5.78 6.54
CA GLY A 112 -3.02 -5.63 7.99
C GLY A 112 -1.65 -5.93 8.57
N GLY A 113 -1.03 -7.04 8.17
CA GLY A 113 0.31 -7.43 8.60
C GLY A 113 1.37 -6.39 8.24
N PHE A 114 1.39 -5.94 6.99
CA PHE A 114 2.33 -4.92 6.53
C PHE A 114 2.09 -3.55 7.17
N ALA A 115 0.83 -3.17 7.39
CA ALA A 115 0.50 -1.94 8.11
C ALA A 115 0.95 -1.99 9.58
N LEU A 116 0.85 -3.15 10.24
CA LEU A 116 1.40 -3.36 11.59
C LEU A 116 2.91 -3.20 11.60
N ILE A 117 3.62 -3.87 10.69
CA ILE A 117 5.09 -3.80 10.61
C ILE A 117 5.53 -2.36 10.35
N TYR A 118 4.90 -1.67 9.39
CA TYR A 118 5.18 -0.26 9.11
C TYR A 118 4.93 0.63 10.31
N GLY A 119 3.79 0.45 10.98
CA GLY A 119 3.45 1.20 12.19
C GLY A 119 4.43 1.00 13.34
N ILE A 120 4.93 -0.22 13.53
CA ILE A 120 5.97 -0.55 14.52
C ILE A 120 7.29 0.16 14.16
N ILE A 121 7.74 0.03 12.91
CA ILE A 121 8.97 0.67 12.43
C ILE A 121 8.88 2.19 12.57
N ALA A 122 7.81 2.80 12.08
CA ALA A 122 7.58 4.23 12.18
C ALA A 122 7.55 4.70 13.64
N HIS A 123 6.93 3.91 14.53
CA HIS A 123 6.89 4.23 15.95
C HIS A 123 8.29 4.23 16.58
N TYR A 124 9.09 3.19 16.32
CA TYR A 124 10.45 3.12 16.88
C TYR A 124 11.37 4.19 16.29
N LEU A 125 11.22 4.55 15.02
CA LEU A 125 11.99 5.63 14.41
C LEU A 125 11.65 7.00 15.01
N ILE A 126 10.37 7.24 15.32
CA ILE A 126 9.94 8.54 15.86
C ILE A 126 10.19 8.62 17.37
N TYR A 127 9.74 7.62 18.13
CA TYR A 127 9.74 7.67 19.60
C TYR A 127 10.94 6.99 20.24
N GLY A 128 11.53 5.97 19.58
CA GLY A 128 12.69 5.24 20.09
C GLY A 128 13.95 6.08 20.10
N ILE A 129 14.18 6.88 19.03
CA ILE A 129 15.34 7.75 18.93
C ILE A 129 15.28 8.90 19.95
N TRP A 130 14.07 9.40 20.26
CA TRP A 130 13.85 10.52 21.18
C TRP A 130 13.60 10.13 22.65
N GLY A 131 13.63 8.84 22.99
CA GLY A 131 13.58 8.33 24.37
C GLY A 131 12.31 8.67 25.15
N TYR A 132 11.16 8.81 24.51
CA TYR A 132 9.90 9.13 25.19
C TYR A 132 9.42 8.00 26.10
N THR A 133 9.30 8.27 27.39
CA THR A 133 8.70 7.35 28.36
C THR A 133 7.20 7.20 28.12
N GLY A 134 6.72 5.95 27.93
CA GLY A 134 5.30 5.67 27.64
C GLY A 134 4.98 5.39 26.15
N ALA A 135 5.98 5.37 25.28
CA ALA A 135 5.85 5.09 23.84
C ALA A 135 5.09 3.78 23.55
N ASN A 136 5.32 2.71 24.31
CA ASN A 136 4.70 1.39 24.10
C ASN A 136 3.16 1.41 24.20
N ARG A 137 2.59 2.25 25.06
CA ARG A 137 1.13 2.38 25.18
C ARG A 137 0.51 3.06 23.95
N LEU A 138 1.19 4.05 23.39
CA LEU A 138 0.78 4.73 22.16
C LEU A 138 0.86 3.80 20.94
N LEU A 139 1.83 2.87 20.90
CA LEU A 139 1.95 1.88 19.86
C LEU A 139 0.68 1.01 19.77
N VAL A 140 0.25 0.45 20.89
CA VAL A 140 -0.95 -0.41 20.91
C VAL A 140 -2.21 0.38 20.55
N ILE A 141 -2.39 1.59 21.10
CA ILE A 141 -3.61 2.39 20.93
C ILE A 141 -3.74 2.97 19.52
N LYS A 142 -2.63 3.27 18.82
CA LYS A 142 -2.65 3.86 17.48
C LYS A 142 -2.42 2.84 16.37
N THR A 143 -1.43 1.97 16.52
CA THR A 143 -0.97 1.08 15.44
C THR A 143 -1.94 -0.07 15.20
N LEU A 144 -2.46 -0.71 16.26
CA LEU A 144 -3.41 -1.82 16.10
C LEU A 144 -4.70 -1.40 15.38
N PRO A 145 -5.46 -0.39 15.83
CA PRO A 145 -6.67 0.00 15.11
C PRO A 145 -6.37 0.59 13.73
N GLY A 146 -5.21 1.25 13.56
CA GLY A 146 -4.76 1.74 12.26
C GLY A 146 -4.51 0.61 11.25
N ALA A 147 -3.91 -0.49 11.69
CA ALA A 147 -3.66 -1.65 10.85
C ALA A 147 -4.95 -2.37 10.45
N VAL A 148 -5.89 -2.54 11.38
CA VAL A 148 -7.22 -3.12 11.09
C VAL A 148 -7.96 -2.23 10.07
N TYR A 149 -7.92 -0.93 10.25
CA TYR A 149 -8.54 0.03 9.35
C TYR A 149 -7.91 -0.03 7.95
N THR A 150 -6.58 -0.09 7.88
CA THR A 150 -5.84 -0.28 6.62
C THR A 150 -6.17 -1.62 5.95
N ALA A 151 -6.33 -2.69 6.73
CA ALA A 151 -6.70 -4.01 6.22
C ALA A 151 -8.10 -4.03 5.59
N VAL A 152 -9.08 -3.33 6.16
CA VAL A 152 -10.42 -3.19 5.58
C VAL A 152 -10.35 -2.45 4.24
N PHE A 153 -9.60 -1.36 4.16
CA PHE A 153 -9.35 -0.67 2.89
C PHE A 153 -8.57 -1.54 1.90
N GLY A 154 -7.71 -2.44 2.38
CA GLY A 154 -7.00 -3.41 1.57
C GLY A 154 -7.94 -4.33 0.78
N MET A 155 -9.06 -4.74 1.38
CA MET A 155 -10.08 -5.53 0.67
C MET A 155 -10.71 -4.72 -0.47
N ALA A 156 -11.08 -3.47 -0.21
CA ALA A 156 -11.65 -2.59 -1.23
C ALA A 156 -10.65 -2.28 -2.35
N ALA A 157 -9.39 -1.99 -2.00
CA ALA A 157 -8.32 -1.75 -2.95
C ALA A 157 -8.07 -2.98 -3.84
N PHE A 158 -8.05 -4.18 -3.27
CA PHE A 158 -7.89 -5.43 -4.01
C PHE A 158 -9.01 -5.64 -5.03
N LEU A 159 -10.27 -5.44 -4.64
CA LEU A 159 -11.41 -5.57 -5.56
C LEU A 159 -11.33 -4.55 -6.70
N LEU A 160 -10.95 -3.31 -6.39
CA LEU A 160 -10.81 -2.24 -7.37
C LEU A 160 -9.68 -2.55 -8.37
N VAL A 161 -8.50 -2.93 -7.90
CA VAL A 161 -7.35 -3.25 -8.76
C VAL A 161 -7.64 -4.49 -9.60
N LYS A 162 -8.28 -5.50 -9.01
CA LYS A 162 -8.72 -6.71 -9.73
C LYS A 162 -9.70 -6.38 -10.85
N TRP A 163 -10.71 -5.57 -10.57
CA TRP A 163 -11.70 -5.14 -11.56
C TRP A 163 -11.05 -4.40 -12.74
N ILE A 164 -10.08 -3.54 -12.47
CA ILE A 164 -9.32 -2.83 -13.51
C ILE A 164 -8.50 -3.83 -14.33
N HIS A 165 -7.79 -4.74 -13.68
CA HIS A 165 -6.96 -5.74 -14.35
C HIS A 165 -7.80 -6.61 -15.30
N ASP A 166 -8.92 -7.17 -14.81
CA ASP A 166 -9.83 -8.03 -15.58
C ASP A 166 -10.40 -7.26 -16.81
N TRP A 167 -10.78 -6.00 -16.63
CA TRP A 167 -11.27 -5.16 -17.72
C TRP A 167 -10.20 -4.91 -18.82
N PHE A 168 -8.93 -4.78 -18.44
CA PHE A 168 -7.85 -4.63 -19.40
C PHE A 168 -7.51 -5.94 -20.10
N GLU A 169 -7.56 -7.07 -19.42
CA GLU A 169 -7.33 -8.39 -20.04
C GLU A 169 -8.39 -8.70 -21.10
N GLU A 170 -9.66 -8.43 -20.84
CA GLU A 170 -10.72 -8.59 -21.85
C GLU A 170 -10.42 -7.78 -23.12
N LYS A 171 -9.95 -6.52 -22.99
CA LYS A 171 -9.63 -5.67 -24.14
C LYS A 171 -8.35 -6.05 -24.91
N VAL A 172 -7.47 -6.80 -24.30
CA VAL A 172 -6.28 -7.34 -24.97
C VAL A 172 -6.63 -8.56 -25.80
N LEU A 173 -7.67 -9.31 -25.42
CA LEU A 173 -8.14 -10.50 -26.12
C LEU A 173 -9.07 -10.17 -27.31
N GLU A 174 -9.64 -8.96 -27.39
CA GLU A 174 -10.40 -8.42 -28.53
C GLU A 174 -9.47 -7.73 -29.56
#